data_36db8ea24c9775ce395f6ac24dcc0aed
#
_entry.id   36db8ea24c9775ce395f6ac24dcc0aed
#
_cell.length_a   1.000
_cell.length_b   1.000
_cell.length_c   1.000
_cell.angle_alpha   90.00
_cell.angle_beta   90.00
_cell.angle_gamma   90.00
#
_symmetry.space_group_name_H-M   'P 1'
#
loop_
_entity.id
_entity.type
_entity.pdbx_description
1 polymer ?
#
loop_
_entity_poly.entity_id
_entity_poly.type
_entity_poly.pdbx_seq_one_letter_code
_entity_poly.pdbx_strand_id
1 'polypeptide(L)'
;MTEELKKLLQECDTLKARLVVLRPLPAEALKKIDEAFAVEYTYESNRIEGNTLTLQETELVVNEGVTIAGKSMREHLEAINHREAIDYIKDFAKNDIEISEGTIKEIHALVLHGINRENAGRYRTVPVMISGSQHIPPQPYLIEEQMEDFMRKYKEMEKEKVHPVLIAAYLHYTLVGIHPFIDGNGRTSRLLMNLYLLRKGYTLVNLKGSDEEKLSYYTALETSHIEKKPEAFQTLIAKAE
;
A
#
# COMPACT_ATOMS: atom_id res chain seq x y z
N MET A 1 -10.19 -1.84 21.04
CA MET A 1 -8.86 -2.47 20.74
C MET A 1 -8.70 -3.71 21.60
N THR A 2 -8.52 -4.88 20.96
CA THR A 2 -8.35 -6.18 21.61
C THR A 2 -6.99 -6.30 22.30
N GLU A 3 -6.85 -7.22 23.27
CA GLU A 3 -5.57 -7.48 23.94
C GLU A 3 -4.53 -8.07 22.96
N GLU A 4 -4.97 -8.87 21.98
CA GLU A 4 -4.11 -9.38 20.90
C GLU A 4 -3.47 -8.22 20.11
N LEU A 5 -4.28 -7.27 19.66
CA LEU A 5 -3.79 -6.12 18.89
C LEU A 5 -2.81 -5.27 19.70
N LYS A 6 -3.10 -5.02 20.99
CA LYS A 6 -2.17 -4.30 21.87
C LYS A 6 -0.81 -4.98 21.98
N LYS A 7 -0.80 -6.31 22.13
CA LYS A 7 0.43 -7.11 22.21
C LYS A 7 1.23 -7.02 20.91
N LEU A 8 0.57 -7.15 19.76
CA LEU A 8 1.22 -7.03 18.45
C LEU A 8 1.86 -5.64 18.24
N LEU A 9 1.16 -4.57 18.61
CA LEU A 9 1.72 -3.22 18.51
C LEU A 9 2.95 -3.03 19.38
N GLN A 10 2.98 -3.58 20.60
CA GLN A 10 4.17 -3.58 21.45
C GLN A 10 5.33 -4.40 20.86
N GLU A 11 5.01 -5.50 20.18
CA GLU A 11 6.00 -6.32 19.47
C GLU A 11 6.62 -5.55 18.30
N CYS A 12 5.80 -4.89 17.47
CA CYS A 12 6.27 -4.01 16.39
C CYS A 12 7.23 -2.93 16.92
N ASP A 13 6.88 -2.25 18.02
CA ASP A 13 7.76 -1.26 18.64
C ASP A 13 9.08 -1.85 19.15
N THR A 14 9.01 -3.05 19.72
CA THR A 14 10.19 -3.76 20.23
C THR A 14 11.13 -4.14 19.06
N LEU A 15 10.58 -4.69 17.99
CA LEU A 15 11.34 -5.06 16.80
C LEU A 15 11.96 -3.84 16.12
N LYS A 16 11.19 -2.77 15.98
CA LYS A 16 11.69 -1.48 15.48
C LYS A 16 12.86 -0.95 16.32
N ALA A 17 12.74 -0.96 17.65
CA ALA A 17 13.83 -0.53 18.54
C ALA A 17 15.09 -1.39 18.36
N ARG A 18 14.95 -2.70 18.20
CA ARG A 18 16.07 -3.61 17.89
C ARG A 18 16.73 -3.31 16.56
N LEU A 19 15.94 -3.00 15.51
CA LEU A 19 16.49 -2.60 14.21
C LEU A 19 17.33 -1.33 14.30
N VAL A 20 16.91 -0.34 15.10
CA VAL A 20 17.67 0.89 15.31
C VAL A 20 19.05 0.60 15.92
N VAL A 21 19.12 -0.32 16.88
CA VAL A 21 20.40 -0.71 17.54
C VAL A 21 21.34 -1.44 16.58
N LEU A 22 20.78 -2.19 15.61
CA LEU A 22 21.57 -2.93 14.61
C LEU A 22 22.13 -2.04 13.48
N ARG A 23 21.67 -0.80 13.37
CA ARG A 23 22.13 0.17 12.35
C ARG A 23 23.41 0.90 12.83
N PRO A 24 24.35 1.26 11.89
CA PRO A 24 24.27 1.05 10.45
C PRO A 24 24.71 -0.35 10.02
N LEU A 25 23.92 -1.00 9.18
CA LEU A 25 24.36 -2.18 8.45
C LEU A 25 25.31 -1.77 7.31
N PRO A 26 26.20 -2.66 6.83
CA PRO A 26 27.04 -2.37 5.67
C PRO A 26 26.16 -1.95 4.47
N ALA A 27 26.51 -0.82 3.84
CA ALA A 27 25.70 -0.21 2.79
C ALA A 27 25.38 -1.17 1.62
N GLU A 28 26.34 -2.02 1.26
CA GLU A 28 26.18 -3.01 0.19
C GLU A 28 25.21 -4.14 0.57
N ALA A 29 25.21 -4.58 1.82
CA ALA A 29 24.27 -5.58 2.32
C ALA A 29 22.85 -5.00 2.39
N LEU A 30 22.71 -3.77 2.87
CA LEU A 30 21.42 -3.04 2.87
C LEU A 30 20.84 -2.90 1.47
N LYS A 31 21.68 -2.54 0.50
CA LYS A 31 21.26 -2.37 -0.91
C LYS A 31 20.68 -3.67 -1.46
N LYS A 32 21.37 -4.80 -1.28
CA LYS A 32 20.89 -6.11 -1.78
C LYS A 32 19.58 -6.55 -1.11
N ILE A 33 19.46 -6.36 0.20
CA ILE A 33 18.23 -6.67 0.93
C ILE A 33 17.09 -5.79 0.42
N ASP A 34 17.34 -4.51 0.22
CA ASP A 34 16.36 -3.52 -0.22
C ASP A 34 15.88 -3.79 -1.66
N GLU A 35 16.80 -4.20 -2.55
CA GLU A 35 16.50 -4.62 -3.93
C GLU A 35 15.63 -5.88 -3.94
N ALA A 36 16.01 -6.92 -3.21
CA ALA A 36 15.26 -8.18 -3.13
C ALA A 36 13.85 -7.94 -2.55
N PHE A 37 13.75 -7.13 -1.51
CA PHE A 37 12.48 -6.80 -0.89
C PHE A 37 11.57 -5.98 -1.82
N ALA A 38 12.13 -5.06 -2.59
CA ALA A 38 11.37 -4.26 -3.55
C ALA A 38 10.82 -5.12 -4.70
N VAL A 39 11.59 -6.11 -5.18
CA VAL A 39 11.12 -7.08 -6.17
C VAL A 39 9.99 -7.94 -5.61
N GLU A 40 10.15 -8.49 -4.40
CA GLU A 40 9.13 -9.32 -3.77
C GLU A 40 7.84 -8.53 -3.49
N TYR A 41 7.95 -7.28 -2.99
CA TYR A 41 6.80 -6.42 -2.75
C TYR A 41 6.10 -6.04 -4.07
N THR A 42 6.85 -5.77 -5.13
CA THR A 42 6.29 -5.54 -6.47
C THR A 42 5.50 -6.76 -6.95
N TYR A 43 6.07 -7.95 -6.84
CA TYR A 43 5.43 -9.19 -7.22
C TYR A 43 4.12 -9.42 -6.44
N GLU A 44 4.18 -9.41 -5.12
CA GLU A 44 3.02 -9.71 -4.27
C GLU A 44 1.89 -8.67 -4.44
N SER A 45 2.24 -7.40 -4.47
CA SER A 45 1.25 -6.33 -4.63
C SER A 45 0.52 -6.38 -5.98
N ASN A 46 1.22 -6.73 -7.06
CA ASN A 46 0.60 -6.90 -8.38
C ASN A 46 -0.16 -8.23 -8.49
N ARG A 47 0.32 -9.31 -7.85
CA ARG A 47 -0.37 -10.60 -7.77
C ARG A 47 -1.74 -10.49 -7.09
N ILE A 48 -1.87 -9.68 -6.04
CA ILE A 48 -3.16 -9.37 -5.41
C ILE A 48 -4.15 -8.84 -6.45
N GLU A 49 -3.70 -8.01 -7.37
CA GLU A 49 -4.52 -7.41 -8.44
C GLU A 49 -4.71 -8.31 -9.67
N GLY A 50 -4.13 -9.51 -9.65
CA GLY A 50 -4.30 -10.51 -10.72
C GLY A 50 -3.21 -10.50 -11.80
N ASN A 51 -2.10 -9.79 -11.60
CA ASN A 51 -0.93 -9.90 -12.46
C ASN A 51 -0.37 -11.33 -12.38
N THR A 52 0.01 -11.90 -13.51
CA THR A 52 0.41 -13.31 -13.62
C THR A 52 1.91 -13.53 -13.76
N LEU A 53 2.73 -12.48 -13.70
CA LEU A 53 4.19 -12.63 -13.63
C LEU A 53 4.56 -13.44 -12.37
N THR A 54 5.49 -14.37 -12.51
CA THR A 54 6.12 -15.03 -11.35
C THR A 54 7.11 -14.08 -10.66
N LEU A 55 7.58 -14.43 -9.47
CA LEU A 55 8.59 -13.64 -8.77
C LEU A 55 9.87 -13.48 -9.60
N GLN A 56 10.34 -14.56 -10.24
CA GLN A 56 11.51 -14.55 -11.12
C GLN A 56 11.31 -13.69 -12.37
N GLU A 57 10.12 -13.80 -13.00
CA GLU A 57 9.77 -12.96 -14.15
C GLU A 57 9.66 -11.48 -13.75
N THR A 58 9.11 -11.18 -12.56
CA THR A 58 9.06 -9.81 -12.03
C THR A 58 10.47 -9.25 -11.84
N GLU A 59 11.40 -10.04 -11.29
CA GLU A 59 12.81 -9.66 -11.13
C GLU A 59 13.45 -9.32 -12.47
N LEU A 60 13.29 -10.19 -13.48
CA LEU A 60 13.81 -9.95 -14.83
C LEU A 60 13.23 -8.69 -15.48
N VAL A 61 11.93 -8.46 -15.31
CA VAL A 61 11.25 -7.27 -15.86
C VAL A 61 11.76 -5.99 -15.21
N VAL A 62 11.85 -5.94 -13.87
CA VAL A 62 12.17 -4.70 -13.15
C VAL A 62 13.67 -4.39 -13.09
N ASN A 63 14.52 -5.41 -13.04
CA ASN A 63 15.97 -5.22 -12.92
C ASN A 63 16.69 -5.24 -14.26
N GLU A 64 16.25 -6.10 -15.20
CA GLU A 64 16.94 -6.31 -16.48
C GLU A 64 16.20 -5.72 -17.69
N GLY A 65 14.95 -5.26 -17.49
CA GLY A 65 14.12 -4.72 -18.58
C GLY A 65 13.71 -5.77 -19.63
N VAL A 66 13.71 -7.05 -19.24
CA VAL A 66 13.39 -8.17 -20.15
C VAL A 66 11.88 -8.25 -20.34
N THR A 67 11.45 -8.53 -21.58
CA THR A 67 10.04 -8.84 -21.87
C THR A 67 9.80 -10.35 -21.78
N ILE A 68 8.73 -10.74 -21.10
CA ILE A 68 8.36 -12.14 -20.85
C ILE A 68 7.33 -12.60 -21.88
N ALA A 69 7.64 -13.66 -22.62
CA ALA A 69 6.75 -14.22 -23.62
C ALA A 69 5.43 -14.70 -22.98
N GLY A 70 4.31 -14.40 -23.64
CA GLY A 70 2.98 -14.79 -23.16
C GLY A 70 2.38 -13.87 -22.06
N LYS A 71 3.10 -12.85 -21.62
CA LYS A 71 2.60 -11.82 -20.70
C LYS A 71 2.26 -10.53 -21.46
N SER A 72 1.20 -9.85 -21.01
CA SER A 72 0.78 -8.61 -21.65
C SER A 72 1.73 -7.45 -21.35
N MET A 73 1.77 -6.43 -22.21
CA MET A 73 2.50 -5.18 -21.96
C MET A 73 1.99 -4.50 -20.69
N ARG A 74 0.69 -4.61 -20.37
CA ARG A 74 0.10 -4.08 -19.15
C ARG A 74 0.75 -4.69 -17.90
N GLU A 75 0.92 -6.02 -17.85
CA GLU A 75 1.55 -6.71 -16.72
C GLU A 75 3.00 -6.26 -16.49
N HIS A 76 3.75 -6.04 -17.59
CA HIS A 76 5.11 -5.49 -17.50
C HIS A 76 5.12 -4.08 -16.94
N LEU A 77 4.25 -3.21 -17.47
CA LEU A 77 4.14 -1.82 -16.98
C LEU A 77 3.68 -1.78 -15.51
N GLU A 78 2.77 -2.64 -15.08
CA GLU A 78 2.36 -2.73 -13.68
C GLU A 78 3.54 -3.06 -12.76
N ALA A 79 4.43 -3.97 -13.16
CA ALA A 79 5.63 -4.31 -12.39
C ALA A 79 6.64 -3.15 -12.36
N ILE A 80 6.95 -2.56 -13.51
CA ILE A 80 7.88 -1.43 -13.63
C ILE A 80 7.39 -0.23 -12.83
N ASN A 81 6.14 0.17 -13.04
CA ASN A 81 5.53 1.31 -12.37
C ASN A 81 5.47 1.13 -10.84
N HIS A 82 5.16 -0.08 -10.38
CA HIS A 82 5.12 -0.36 -8.95
C HIS A 82 6.50 -0.27 -8.32
N ARG A 83 7.54 -0.74 -9.02
CA ARG A 83 8.93 -0.60 -8.58
C ARG A 83 9.34 0.88 -8.49
N GLU A 84 9.03 1.68 -9.51
CA GLU A 84 9.29 3.13 -9.50
C GLU A 84 8.54 3.82 -8.34
N ALA A 85 7.30 3.41 -8.08
CA ALA A 85 6.52 3.94 -6.96
C ALA A 85 7.11 3.56 -5.59
N ILE A 86 7.73 2.38 -5.45
CA ILE A 86 8.47 2.00 -4.23
C ILE A 86 9.67 2.93 -4.02
N ASP A 87 10.46 3.18 -5.05
CA ASP A 87 11.61 4.08 -4.96
C ASP A 87 11.16 5.52 -4.61
N TYR A 88 10.06 5.98 -5.23
CA TYR A 88 9.45 7.27 -4.91
C TYR A 88 9.04 7.38 -3.43
N ILE A 89 8.31 6.39 -2.87
CA ILE A 89 7.89 6.46 -1.46
C ILE A 89 9.05 6.37 -0.49
N LYS A 90 10.12 5.65 -0.83
CA LYS A 90 11.36 5.59 -0.03
C LYS A 90 12.06 6.95 0.01
N ASP A 91 12.19 7.61 -1.12
CA ASP A 91 12.80 8.94 -1.18
C ASP A 91 11.95 9.99 -0.49
N PHE A 92 10.62 9.91 -0.65
CA PHE A 92 9.68 10.78 0.04
C PHE A 92 9.78 10.64 1.57
N ALA A 93 9.88 9.38 2.06
CA ALA A 93 10.01 9.09 3.49
C ALA A 93 11.32 9.63 4.09
N LYS A 94 12.44 9.57 3.34
CA LYS A 94 13.74 10.11 3.78
C LYS A 94 13.74 11.63 3.95
N ASN A 95 13.00 12.33 3.09
CA ASN A 95 12.93 13.79 3.09
C ASN A 95 11.87 14.35 4.06
N ASP A 96 11.21 13.49 4.82
CA ASP A 96 10.14 13.82 5.79
C ASP A 96 9.06 14.77 5.25
N ILE A 97 8.73 14.62 3.97
CA ILE A 97 7.71 15.40 3.29
C ILE A 97 6.32 15.05 3.84
N GLU A 98 5.46 16.03 4.08
CA GLU A 98 4.11 15.79 4.61
C GLU A 98 3.23 15.03 3.59
N ILE A 99 2.55 13.99 4.05
CA ILE A 99 1.57 13.26 3.22
C ILE A 99 0.35 14.16 2.99
N SER A 100 0.03 14.36 1.73
CA SER A 100 -1.08 15.19 1.27
C SER A 100 -1.94 14.43 0.25
N GLU A 101 -3.08 14.99 -0.10
CA GLU A 101 -3.90 14.50 -1.22
C GLU A 101 -3.11 14.53 -2.55
N GLY A 102 -2.24 15.54 -2.73
CA GLY A 102 -1.31 15.61 -3.85
C GLY A 102 -0.41 14.38 -3.92
N THR A 103 0.19 14.00 -2.79
CA THR A 103 1.03 12.80 -2.67
C THR A 103 0.29 11.53 -3.10
N ILE A 104 -0.98 11.38 -2.72
CA ILE A 104 -1.80 10.22 -3.10
C ILE A 104 -2.01 10.20 -4.62
N LYS A 105 -2.31 11.35 -5.22
CA LYS A 105 -2.47 11.50 -6.68
C LYS A 105 -1.17 11.22 -7.43
N GLU A 106 -0.03 11.63 -6.90
CA GLU A 106 1.29 11.37 -7.48
C GLU A 106 1.65 9.87 -7.45
N ILE A 107 1.45 9.18 -6.31
CA ILE A 107 1.62 7.72 -6.21
C ILE A 107 0.70 7.01 -7.22
N HIS A 108 -0.56 7.41 -7.30
CA HIS A 108 -1.50 6.83 -8.25
C HIS A 108 -1.09 7.09 -9.71
N ALA A 109 -0.57 8.29 -10.01
CA ALA A 109 -0.09 8.62 -11.35
C ALA A 109 1.09 7.72 -11.77
N LEU A 110 2.01 7.40 -10.85
CA LEU A 110 3.08 6.43 -11.07
C LEU A 110 2.52 5.04 -11.32
N VAL A 111 1.60 4.56 -10.48
CA VAL A 111 0.98 3.22 -10.62
C VAL A 111 0.33 3.02 -12.00
N LEU A 112 -0.28 4.05 -12.57
CA LEU A 112 -0.95 3.97 -13.88
C LEU A 112 -0.13 4.55 -15.05
N HIS A 113 1.14 4.88 -14.84
CA HIS A 113 1.99 5.44 -15.89
C HIS A 113 2.06 4.51 -17.11
N GLY A 114 1.79 5.03 -18.30
CA GLY A 114 1.75 4.25 -19.54
C GLY A 114 0.60 3.24 -19.68
N ILE A 115 -0.17 2.99 -18.61
CA ILE A 115 -1.31 2.05 -18.60
C ILE A 115 -2.61 2.79 -18.91
N ASN A 116 -2.87 3.87 -18.19
CA ASN A 116 -4.11 4.66 -18.34
C ASN A 116 -3.80 6.14 -18.09
N ARG A 117 -3.25 6.81 -19.10
CA ARG A 117 -2.79 8.19 -19.01
C ARG A 117 -3.91 9.18 -18.66
N GLU A 118 -5.14 8.91 -19.10
CA GLU A 118 -6.27 9.84 -18.89
C GLU A 118 -6.71 9.89 -17.43
N ASN A 119 -6.61 8.75 -16.71
CA ASN A 119 -7.07 8.62 -15.34
C ASN A 119 -5.91 8.65 -14.30
N ALA A 120 -4.66 8.64 -14.75
CA ALA A 120 -3.50 8.68 -13.87
C ALA A 120 -3.51 9.95 -12.98
N GLY A 121 -3.52 9.78 -11.66
CA GLY A 121 -3.55 10.86 -10.69
C GLY A 121 -4.88 11.63 -10.59
N ARG A 122 -5.95 11.15 -11.21
CA ARG A 122 -7.25 11.84 -11.27
C ARG A 122 -8.35 11.02 -10.63
N TYR A 123 -9.18 11.68 -9.84
CA TYR A 123 -10.38 11.05 -9.29
C TYR A 123 -11.37 10.69 -10.39
N ARG A 124 -12.06 9.58 -10.20
CA ARG A 124 -13.09 9.11 -11.11
C ARG A 124 -14.31 10.04 -11.12
N THR A 125 -14.90 10.17 -12.27
CA THR A 125 -16.13 10.92 -12.49
C THR A 125 -17.34 10.01 -12.72
N VAL A 126 -17.12 8.68 -12.67
CA VAL A 126 -18.15 7.65 -12.87
C VAL A 126 -18.27 6.74 -11.67
N PRO A 127 -19.45 6.17 -11.39
CA PRO A 127 -19.60 5.13 -10.37
C PRO A 127 -18.76 3.90 -10.72
N VAL A 128 -18.26 3.23 -9.68
CA VAL A 128 -17.52 1.97 -9.80
C VAL A 128 -18.05 0.94 -8.80
N MET A 129 -17.78 -0.33 -9.07
CA MET A 129 -18.01 -1.44 -8.15
C MET A 129 -16.70 -2.15 -7.90
N ILE A 130 -16.52 -2.64 -6.67
CA ILE A 130 -15.35 -3.46 -6.31
C ILE A 130 -15.73 -4.92 -6.56
N SER A 131 -15.04 -5.57 -7.47
CA SER A 131 -15.32 -6.97 -7.81
C SER A 131 -15.16 -7.87 -6.58
N GLY A 132 -16.19 -8.68 -6.29
CA GLY A 132 -16.17 -9.60 -5.16
C GLY A 132 -16.44 -8.97 -3.78
N SER A 133 -16.70 -7.66 -3.69
CA SER A 133 -17.04 -6.98 -2.44
C SER A 133 -18.52 -6.58 -2.40
N GLN A 134 -19.10 -6.60 -1.20
CA GLN A 134 -20.43 -6.03 -0.92
C GLN A 134 -20.35 -4.53 -0.60
N HIS A 135 -19.16 -4.01 -0.35
CA HIS A 135 -18.96 -2.58 -0.12
C HIS A 135 -19.20 -1.80 -1.41
N ILE A 136 -20.06 -0.79 -1.32
CA ILE A 136 -20.37 0.12 -2.44
C ILE A 136 -19.59 1.41 -2.21
N PRO A 137 -18.61 1.73 -3.07
CA PRO A 137 -17.89 2.99 -2.99
C PRO A 137 -18.83 4.21 -3.15
N PRO A 138 -18.48 5.36 -2.58
CA PRO A 138 -19.28 6.57 -2.67
C PRO A 138 -19.51 6.99 -4.14
N GLN A 139 -20.58 7.76 -4.37
CA GLN A 139 -20.82 8.37 -5.66
C GLN A 139 -19.72 9.37 -6.00
N PRO A 140 -19.39 9.58 -7.30
CA PRO A 140 -18.27 10.44 -7.71
C PRO A 140 -18.29 11.84 -7.13
N TYR A 141 -19.45 12.45 -7.00
CA TYR A 141 -19.61 13.80 -6.44
C TYR A 141 -19.31 13.91 -4.94
N LEU A 142 -19.16 12.80 -4.23
CA LEU A 142 -18.79 12.75 -2.81
C LEU A 142 -17.31 12.50 -2.58
N ILE A 143 -16.53 12.22 -3.64
CA ILE A 143 -15.13 11.81 -3.49
C ILE A 143 -14.29 12.92 -2.86
N GLU A 144 -14.43 14.16 -3.32
CA GLU A 144 -13.66 15.29 -2.81
C GLU A 144 -13.91 15.51 -1.32
N GLU A 145 -15.18 15.55 -0.91
CA GLU A 145 -15.56 15.68 0.51
C GLU A 145 -14.99 14.53 1.36
N GLN A 146 -15.10 13.29 0.88
CA GLN A 146 -14.58 12.13 1.62
C GLN A 146 -13.06 12.09 1.67
N MET A 147 -12.37 12.59 0.66
CA MET A 147 -10.90 12.71 0.69
C MET A 147 -10.44 13.82 1.64
N GLU A 148 -11.17 14.93 1.72
CA GLU A 148 -10.92 15.98 2.73
C GLU A 148 -11.11 15.43 4.14
N ASP A 149 -12.20 14.71 4.41
CA ASP A 149 -12.48 14.05 5.69
C ASP A 149 -11.42 13.01 6.04
N PHE A 150 -10.99 12.22 5.08
CA PHE A 150 -9.91 11.26 5.21
C PHE A 150 -8.60 11.93 5.66
N MET A 151 -8.19 13.00 4.98
CA MET A 151 -6.97 13.73 5.31
C MET A 151 -7.09 14.46 6.66
N ARG A 152 -8.26 15.01 6.96
CA ARG A 152 -8.52 15.63 8.26
C ARG A 152 -8.35 14.61 9.39
N LYS A 153 -8.98 13.43 9.26
CA LYS A 153 -8.88 12.38 10.27
C LYS A 153 -7.47 11.84 10.43
N TYR A 154 -6.73 11.68 9.35
CA TYR A 154 -5.30 11.35 9.40
C TYR A 154 -4.52 12.35 10.26
N LYS A 155 -4.69 13.67 10.04
CA LYS A 155 -4.02 14.71 10.82
C LYS A 155 -4.44 14.73 12.29
N GLU A 156 -5.70 14.46 12.58
CA GLU A 156 -6.19 14.29 13.96
C GLU A 156 -5.50 13.12 14.66
N MET A 157 -5.44 11.94 14.02
CA MET A 157 -4.77 10.76 14.57
C MET A 157 -3.27 11.01 14.83
N GLU A 158 -2.59 11.74 13.94
CA GLU A 158 -1.19 12.17 14.15
C GLU A 158 -1.08 13.06 15.40
N LYS A 159 -1.96 14.05 15.54
CA LYS A 159 -1.98 14.97 16.69
C LYS A 159 -2.29 14.24 18.01
N GLU A 160 -3.18 13.27 17.97
CA GLU A 160 -3.54 12.41 19.11
C GLU A 160 -2.45 11.36 19.43
N LYS A 161 -1.39 11.28 18.63
CA LYS A 161 -0.29 10.30 18.76
C LYS A 161 -0.81 8.86 18.75
N VAL A 162 -1.78 8.58 17.90
CA VAL A 162 -2.24 7.20 17.67
C VAL A 162 -1.07 6.36 17.15
N HIS A 163 -1.02 5.09 17.54
CA HIS A 163 0.07 4.20 17.16
C HIS A 163 0.29 4.16 15.64
N PRO A 164 1.52 4.28 15.13
CA PRO A 164 1.78 4.42 13.70
C PRO A 164 1.21 3.29 12.83
N VAL A 165 1.27 2.04 13.29
CA VAL A 165 0.68 0.90 12.58
C VAL A 165 -0.84 1.05 12.42
N LEU A 166 -1.53 1.63 13.39
CA LEU A 166 -2.97 1.88 13.31
C LEU A 166 -3.30 3.00 12.31
N ILE A 167 -2.45 4.05 12.25
CA ILE A 167 -2.59 5.11 11.24
C ILE A 167 -2.31 4.56 9.84
N ALA A 168 -1.29 3.75 9.68
CA ALA A 168 -0.97 3.09 8.42
C ALA A 168 -2.13 2.22 7.93
N ALA A 169 -2.71 1.42 8.81
CA ALA A 169 -3.91 0.64 8.51
C ALA A 169 -5.10 1.52 8.14
N TYR A 170 -5.32 2.65 8.86
CA TYR A 170 -6.36 3.62 8.54
C TYR A 170 -6.19 4.21 7.13
N LEU A 171 -4.99 4.65 6.79
CA LEU A 171 -4.69 5.20 5.47
C LEU A 171 -5.01 4.21 4.36
N HIS A 172 -4.70 2.93 4.58
CA HIS A 172 -4.97 1.88 3.62
C HIS A 172 -6.47 1.59 3.48
N TYR A 173 -7.13 1.10 4.56
CA TYR A 173 -8.51 0.62 4.42
C TYR A 173 -9.50 1.73 4.06
N THR A 174 -9.24 2.96 4.52
CA THR A 174 -10.12 4.09 4.22
C THR A 174 -9.98 4.51 2.75
N LEU A 175 -8.75 4.61 2.22
CA LEU A 175 -8.55 4.95 0.80
C LEU A 175 -9.15 3.88 -0.12
N VAL A 176 -8.97 2.59 0.21
CA VAL A 176 -9.62 1.50 -0.55
C VAL A 176 -11.14 1.59 -0.46
N GLY A 177 -11.70 1.98 0.69
CA GLY A 177 -13.15 2.13 0.88
C GLY A 177 -13.74 3.31 0.11
N ILE A 178 -13.06 4.45 0.07
CA ILE A 178 -13.46 5.60 -0.78
C ILE A 178 -13.36 5.22 -2.26
N HIS A 179 -12.33 4.44 -2.61
CA HIS A 179 -12.08 4.01 -3.99
C HIS A 179 -12.08 5.15 -4.98
N PRO A 180 -11.23 6.19 -4.75
CA PRO A 180 -11.37 7.47 -5.46
C PRO A 180 -10.97 7.41 -6.94
N PHE A 181 -10.28 6.36 -7.37
CA PHE A 181 -9.78 6.20 -8.73
C PHE A 181 -10.55 5.12 -9.50
N ILE A 182 -10.40 5.13 -10.83
CA ILE A 182 -11.06 4.14 -11.68
C ILE A 182 -10.37 2.77 -11.63
N ASP A 183 -9.05 2.75 -11.35
CA ASP A 183 -8.20 1.57 -11.23
C ASP A 183 -7.02 1.91 -10.31
N GLY A 184 -6.23 0.94 -9.86
CA GLY A 184 -5.01 1.17 -9.07
C GLY A 184 -5.23 1.54 -7.60
N ASN A 185 -6.46 1.55 -7.08
CA ASN A 185 -6.75 1.93 -5.69
C ASN A 185 -6.03 1.04 -4.68
N GLY A 186 -6.03 -0.28 -4.87
CA GLY A 186 -5.36 -1.22 -3.97
C GLY A 186 -3.85 -1.01 -3.91
N ARG A 187 -3.18 -0.90 -5.06
CA ARG A 187 -1.74 -0.64 -5.15
C ARG A 187 -1.37 0.70 -4.51
N THR A 188 -2.11 1.75 -4.83
CA THR A 188 -1.92 3.09 -4.24
C THR A 188 -2.09 3.08 -2.72
N SER A 189 -3.09 2.37 -2.20
CA SER A 189 -3.34 2.28 -0.76
C SER A 189 -2.23 1.51 -0.03
N ARG A 190 -1.72 0.43 -0.61
CA ARG A 190 -0.57 -0.32 -0.05
C ARG A 190 0.70 0.52 -0.05
N LEU A 191 0.95 1.28 -1.11
CA LEU A 191 2.10 2.20 -1.19
C LEU A 191 1.96 3.36 -0.19
N LEU A 192 0.79 3.96 -0.04
CA LEU A 192 0.54 5.03 0.93
C LEU A 192 0.74 4.55 2.38
N MET A 193 0.23 3.37 2.71
CA MET A 193 0.44 2.72 4.00
C MET A 193 1.93 2.56 4.30
N ASN A 194 2.68 2.04 3.35
CA ASN A 194 4.12 1.81 3.46
C ASN A 194 4.92 3.11 3.50
N LEU A 195 4.53 4.12 2.74
CA LEU A 195 5.12 5.46 2.86
C LEU A 195 5.05 5.97 4.30
N TYR A 196 3.87 5.86 4.93
CA TYR A 196 3.67 6.30 6.30
C TYR A 196 4.52 5.49 7.30
N LEU A 197 4.54 4.16 7.18
CA LEU A 197 5.37 3.28 8.03
C LEU A 197 6.85 3.64 7.94
N LEU A 198 7.38 3.78 6.72
CA LEU A 198 8.77 4.20 6.49
C LEU A 198 9.10 5.54 7.14
N ARG A 199 8.23 6.55 7.01
CA ARG A 199 8.41 7.86 7.68
C ARG A 199 8.47 7.73 9.21
N LYS A 200 7.78 6.77 9.77
CA LYS A 200 7.77 6.50 11.21
C LYS A 200 8.89 5.54 11.63
N GLY A 201 9.77 5.13 10.71
CA GLY A 201 10.93 4.27 10.96
C GLY A 201 10.61 2.79 11.12
N TYR A 202 9.42 2.38 10.68
CA TYR A 202 9.04 0.98 10.53
C TYR A 202 9.53 0.41 9.19
N THR A 203 9.32 -0.89 8.95
CA THR A 203 9.69 -1.54 7.70
C THR A 203 8.56 -1.47 6.66
N LEU A 204 8.76 -2.06 5.49
CA LEU A 204 7.70 -2.22 4.50
C LEU A 204 6.85 -3.44 4.84
N VAL A 205 5.56 -3.26 4.99
CA VAL A 205 4.58 -4.35 5.07
C VAL A 205 4.35 -4.93 3.68
N ASN A 206 4.66 -6.20 3.51
CA ASN A 206 4.47 -6.94 2.27
C ASN A 206 3.32 -7.95 2.41
N LEU A 207 2.09 -7.51 2.09
CA LEU A 207 0.92 -8.37 2.06
C LEU A 207 1.06 -9.39 0.92
N LYS A 208 0.86 -10.67 1.23
CA LYS A 208 1.04 -11.75 0.28
C LYS A 208 -0.18 -11.93 -0.62
N GLY A 209 0.07 -12.30 -1.87
CA GLY A 209 -0.95 -12.53 -2.89
C GLY A 209 -1.32 -14.00 -3.11
N SER A 210 -0.96 -14.93 -2.22
CA SER A 210 -1.46 -16.31 -2.27
C SER A 210 -2.97 -16.34 -2.06
N ASP A 211 -3.65 -17.35 -2.55
CA ASP A 211 -5.12 -17.40 -2.51
C ASP A 211 -5.67 -17.29 -1.08
N GLU A 212 -5.03 -17.94 -0.11
CA GLU A 212 -5.42 -17.90 1.30
C GLU A 212 -5.19 -16.52 1.93
N GLU A 213 -4.01 -15.95 1.72
CA GLU A 213 -3.64 -14.65 2.27
C GLU A 213 -4.44 -13.50 1.62
N LYS A 214 -4.66 -13.60 0.30
CA LYS A 214 -5.53 -12.70 -0.45
C LYS A 214 -6.98 -12.75 0.05
N LEU A 215 -7.51 -13.93 0.34
CA LEU A 215 -8.83 -14.09 0.94
C LEU A 215 -8.90 -13.46 2.33
N SER A 216 -7.90 -13.70 3.18
CA SER A 216 -7.79 -13.09 4.51
C SER A 216 -7.75 -11.57 4.44
N TYR A 217 -6.96 -11.02 3.52
CA TYR A 217 -6.86 -9.58 3.27
C TYR A 217 -8.20 -8.96 2.85
N TYR A 218 -8.90 -9.56 1.87
CA TYR A 218 -10.20 -9.06 1.43
C TYR A 218 -11.28 -9.20 2.51
N THR A 219 -11.27 -10.30 3.27
CA THR A 219 -12.19 -10.49 4.39
C THR A 219 -11.99 -9.42 5.47
N ALA A 220 -10.76 -9.09 5.80
CA ALA A 220 -10.44 -8.03 6.76
C ALA A 220 -10.89 -6.64 6.28
N LEU A 221 -10.74 -6.35 4.98
CA LEU A 221 -11.25 -5.12 4.36
C LEU A 221 -12.79 -5.07 4.38
N GLU A 222 -13.45 -6.15 4.00
CA GLU A 222 -14.90 -6.26 3.98
C GLU A 222 -15.48 -6.02 5.39
N THR A 223 -14.94 -6.69 6.41
CA THR A 223 -15.30 -6.47 7.81
C THR A 223 -15.12 -5.01 8.22
N SER A 224 -14.02 -4.38 7.80
CA SER A 224 -13.76 -2.97 8.11
C SER A 224 -14.77 -2.03 7.47
N HIS A 225 -15.20 -2.30 6.24
CA HIS A 225 -16.11 -1.42 5.50
C HIS A 225 -17.58 -1.66 5.84
N ILE A 226 -18.02 -2.92 5.90
CA ILE A 226 -19.43 -3.28 6.11
C ILE A 226 -19.80 -3.24 7.59
N GLU A 227 -19.02 -3.90 8.44
CA GLU A 227 -19.31 -4.00 9.87
C GLU A 227 -18.78 -2.80 10.68
N LYS A 228 -18.02 -1.90 10.04
CA LYS A 228 -17.35 -0.76 10.68
C LYS A 228 -16.41 -1.19 11.82
N LYS A 229 -15.78 -2.37 11.67
CA LYS A 229 -14.83 -2.95 12.62
C LYS A 229 -13.42 -3.01 12.04
N PRO A 230 -12.64 -1.94 12.11
CA PRO A 230 -11.30 -1.88 11.49
C PRO A 230 -10.28 -2.77 12.21
N GLU A 231 -10.58 -3.31 13.40
CA GLU A 231 -9.63 -4.09 14.19
C GLU A 231 -9.12 -5.33 13.46
N ALA A 232 -9.95 -5.98 12.63
CA ALA A 232 -9.51 -7.14 11.84
C ALA A 232 -8.39 -6.76 10.88
N PHE A 233 -8.55 -5.65 10.16
CA PHE A 233 -7.53 -5.14 9.24
C PHE A 233 -6.30 -4.60 9.99
N GLN A 234 -6.50 -3.88 11.10
CA GLN A 234 -5.41 -3.40 11.95
C GLN A 234 -4.56 -4.56 12.50
N THR A 235 -5.20 -5.65 12.91
CA THR A 235 -4.51 -6.86 13.37
C THR A 235 -3.72 -7.53 12.24
N LEU A 236 -4.29 -7.58 11.03
CA LEU A 236 -3.60 -8.12 9.86
C LEU A 236 -2.34 -7.31 9.54
N ILE A 237 -2.41 -5.99 9.55
CA ILE A 237 -1.24 -5.13 9.30
C ILE A 237 -0.21 -5.26 10.42
N ALA A 238 -0.62 -5.30 11.69
CA ALA A 238 0.30 -5.47 12.82
C ALA A 238 1.01 -6.83 12.85
N LYS A 239 0.41 -7.87 12.27
CA LYS A 239 1.05 -9.19 12.11
C LYS A 239 2.03 -9.23 10.95
N ALA A 240 1.82 -8.38 9.95
CA ALA A 240 2.64 -8.33 8.74
C ALA A 240 3.84 -7.37 8.87
N GLU A 241 3.79 -6.43 9.85
CA GLU A 241 4.89 -5.56 10.24
C GLU A 241 5.88 -6.29 11.16
#